data_6c680ea05c93ac19a999383cbf2f0b7b
#
_entry.id   6c680ea05c93ac19a999383cbf2f0b7b
#
_cell.length_a   1.000
_cell.length_b   1.000
_cell.length_c   1.000
_cell.angle_alpha   90.00
_cell.angle_beta   90.00
_cell.angle_gamma   90.00
#
_symmetry.space_group_name_H-M   'P 1'
#
loop_
_entity.id
_entity.type
_entity.pdbx_description
1 polymer ?
#
loop_
_entity_poly.entity_id
_entity_poly.type
_entity_poly.pdbx_seq_one_letter_code
_entity_poly.pdbx_strand_id
1 'polypeptide(L)' 'MQQIQGRIDNLHRRIDARVNGGYYPPPYGAQLHHRLDVIRQESNDMSAQHSGGLSGDEQRVLNQELDTAARAIGE' A
#
# COMPACT_ATOMS: atom_id res chain seq x y z
N MET A 1 -9.08 -9.59 0.33
CA MET A 1 -9.30 -8.18 0.68
C MET A 1 -8.60 -7.78 1.98
N GLN A 2 -8.83 -8.52 3.08
CA GLN A 2 -8.17 -8.22 4.36
C GLN A 2 -6.65 -8.25 4.28
N GLN A 3 -6.08 -9.21 3.55
CA GLN A 3 -4.62 -9.30 3.41
C GLN A 3 -4.04 -8.05 2.73
N ILE A 4 -4.71 -7.55 1.71
CA ILE A 4 -4.28 -6.35 0.99
C ILE A 4 -4.34 -5.14 1.93
N GLN A 5 -5.45 -4.94 2.64
CA GLN A 5 -5.59 -3.82 3.57
C GLN A 5 -4.57 -3.90 4.71
N GLY A 6 -4.38 -5.10 5.28
CA GLY A 6 -3.39 -5.30 6.35
C GLY A 6 -1.98 -5.01 5.87
N ARG A 7 -1.65 -5.38 4.64
CA ARG A 7 -0.34 -5.11 4.07
C ARG A 7 -0.13 -3.62 3.86
N ILE A 8 -1.15 -2.92 3.35
CA ILE A 8 -1.10 -1.46 3.19
C ILE A 8 -0.86 -0.78 4.54
N ASP A 9 -1.62 -1.17 5.56
CA ASP A 9 -1.47 -0.58 6.90
C ASP A 9 -0.08 -0.83 7.48
N ASN A 10 0.46 -2.03 7.28
CA ASN A 10 1.81 -2.36 7.74
C ASN A 10 2.86 -1.47 7.06
N LEU A 11 2.73 -1.24 5.75
CA LEU A 11 3.65 -0.41 5.01
C LEU A 11 3.55 1.06 5.43
N HIS A 12 2.36 1.55 5.73
CA HIS A 12 2.19 2.91 6.29
C HIS A 12 2.96 3.05 7.61
N ARG A 13 2.87 2.05 8.49
CA ARG A 13 3.60 2.08 9.77
C ARG A 13 5.10 2.07 9.55
N ARG A 14 5.60 1.34 8.56
CA ARG A 14 7.04 1.33 8.23
C ARG A 14 7.51 2.68 7.75
N ILE A 15 6.72 3.37 6.92
CA ILE A 15 7.04 4.72 6.47
C ILE A 15 7.14 5.65 7.68
N ASP A 16 6.16 5.61 8.56
CA ASP A 16 6.16 6.46 9.76
C ASP A 16 7.40 6.20 10.63
N ALA A 17 7.77 4.94 10.81
CA ALA A 17 8.94 4.60 11.60
C ALA A 17 10.23 5.18 10.98
N ARG A 18 10.34 5.18 9.66
CA ARG A 18 11.53 5.73 8.99
C ARG A 18 11.56 7.25 9.04
N VAL A 19 10.41 7.90 8.91
CA VAL A 19 10.33 9.36 9.06
C VAL A 19 10.65 9.75 10.50
N ASN A 20 10.06 9.08 11.48
CA ASN A 20 10.28 9.38 12.89
C ASN A 20 11.71 9.07 13.32
N GLY A 21 12.36 8.08 12.71
CA GLY A 21 13.76 7.75 12.97
C GLY A 21 14.76 8.62 12.24
N GLY A 22 14.29 9.56 11.41
CA GLY A 22 15.16 10.46 10.68
C GLY A 22 15.76 9.90 9.40
N TYR A 23 15.31 8.72 8.95
CA TYR A 23 15.85 8.10 7.73
C TYR A 23 15.26 8.72 6.46
N TYR A 24 14.02 9.19 6.53
CA TYR A 24 13.36 9.84 5.40
C TYR A 24 12.84 11.20 5.80
N PRO A 25 13.01 12.23 4.95
CA PRO A 25 12.40 13.53 5.23
C PRO A 25 10.87 13.42 5.11
N PRO A 26 10.12 14.22 5.89
CA PRO A 26 8.65 14.17 5.87
C PRO A 26 8.01 14.28 4.48
N PRO A 27 8.47 15.14 3.55
CA PRO A 27 7.89 15.18 2.21
C PRO A 27 8.01 13.86 1.45
N TYR A 28 9.12 13.15 1.61
CA TYR A 28 9.31 11.85 0.98
C TYR A 28 8.36 10.82 1.59
N GLY A 29 8.23 10.83 2.92
CA GLY A 29 7.27 9.97 3.59
C GLY A 29 5.85 10.21 3.12
N ALA A 30 5.46 11.48 2.92
CA ALA A 30 4.14 11.82 2.41
C ALA A 30 3.89 11.24 1.01
N GLN A 31 4.90 11.27 0.13
CA GLN A 31 4.78 10.68 -1.20
C GLN A 31 4.57 9.16 -1.13
N LEU A 32 5.28 8.49 -0.23
CA LEU A 32 5.13 7.04 -0.06
C LEU A 32 3.76 6.69 0.50
N HIS A 33 3.27 7.46 1.47
CA HIS A 33 1.91 7.29 2.00
C HIS A 33 0.86 7.48 0.91
N HIS A 34 1.03 8.50 0.08
CA HIS A 34 0.09 8.75 -1.02
C HIS A 34 0.06 7.58 -2.01
N ARG A 35 1.20 7.00 -2.33
CA ARG A 35 1.28 5.83 -3.20
C ARG A 35 0.44 4.66 -2.64
N LEU A 36 0.54 4.43 -1.34
CA LEU A 36 -0.25 3.38 -0.69
C LEU A 36 -1.74 3.71 -0.68
N ASP A 37 -2.10 4.97 -0.51
CA ASP A 37 -3.50 5.40 -0.55
C ASP A 37 -4.11 5.17 -1.93
N VAL A 38 -3.35 5.41 -3.00
CA VAL A 38 -3.79 5.12 -4.37
C VAL A 38 -4.06 3.63 -4.54
N ILE A 39 -3.16 2.78 -4.04
CA ILE A 39 -3.36 1.32 -4.11
C ILE A 39 -4.60 0.91 -3.32
N ARG A 40 -4.83 1.50 -2.15
CA ARG A 40 -6.03 1.24 -1.34
C ARG A 40 -7.29 1.61 -2.11
N GLN A 41 -7.28 2.77 -2.76
CA GLN A 41 -8.43 3.22 -3.55
C GLN A 41 -8.71 2.26 -4.69
N GLU A 42 -7.66 1.83 -5.41
CA GLU A 42 -7.79 0.84 -6.48
C GLU A 42 -8.42 -0.46 -5.97
N SER A 43 -7.96 -0.95 -4.81
CA SER A 43 -8.48 -2.19 -4.23
C SER A 43 -9.95 -2.04 -3.85
N ASN A 44 -10.33 -0.89 -3.32
CA ASN A 44 -11.72 -0.62 -2.97
C ASN A 44 -12.62 -0.55 -4.22
N ASP A 45 -12.13 0.08 -5.28
CA ASP A 45 -12.88 0.20 -6.54
C ASP A 45 -13.07 -1.17 -7.19
N MET A 46 -12.01 -1.99 -7.24
CA MET A 46 -12.08 -3.35 -7.76
C MET A 46 -13.05 -4.21 -6.96
N SER A 47 -12.97 -4.12 -5.64
CA SER A 47 -13.84 -4.85 -4.73
C SER A 47 -15.31 -4.47 -4.93
N ALA A 48 -15.59 -3.18 -5.11
CA ALA A 48 -16.95 -2.70 -5.34
C ALA A 48 -17.55 -3.26 -6.64
N GLN A 49 -16.72 -3.44 -7.67
CA GLN A 49 -17.17 -4.01 -8.95
C GLN A 49 -17.53 -5.49 -8.83
N HIS A 50 -17.00 -6.19 -7.83
CA HIS A 50 -17.18 -7.63 -7.64
C HIS A 50 -17.93 -7.96 -6.34
N SER A 51 -18.83 -7.09 -5.91
CA SER A 51 -19.66 -7.31 -4.72
C SER A 51 -18.84 -7.55 -3.44
N GLY A 52 -17.76 -6.80 -3.29
CA GLY A 52 -16.96 -6.80 -2.07
C GLY A 52 -15.79 -7.79 -2.08
N GLY A 53 -15.52 -8.45 -3.21
CA GLY A 53 -14.41 -9.36 -3.33
C GLY A 53 -13.43 -8.97 -4.43
N LEU A 54 -12.25 -9.57 -4.40
CA LEU A 54 -11.23 -9.41 -5.44
C LEU A 54 -11.02 -10.76 -6.13
N SER A 55 -10.87 -10.74 -7.46
CA SER A 55 -10.47 -11.92 -8.20
C SER A 55 -9.01 -12.26 -7.88
N GLY A 56 -8.59 -13.49 -8.20
CA GLY A 56 -7.20 -13.91 -8.02
C GLY A 56 -6.23 -13.04 -8.81
N ASP A 57 -6.62 -12.65 -10.03
CA ASP A 57 -5.79 -11.81 -10.88
C ASP A 57 -5.66 -10.39 -10.31
N GLU A 58 -6.74 -9.84 -9.79
CA GLU A 58 -6.72 -8.52 -9.16
C GLU A 58 -5.84 -8.52 -7.91
N GLN A 59 -5.96 -9.56 -7.08
CA GLN A 59 -5.09 -9.70 -5.91
C GLN A 59 -3.61 -9.76 -6.31
N ARG A 60 -3.30 -10.47 -7.40
CA ARG A 60 -1.93 -10.57 -7.89
C ARG A 60 -1.41 -9.21 -8.33
N VAL A 61 -2.20 -8.45 -9.08
CA VAL A 61 -1.81 -7.11 -9.53
C VAL A 61 -1.55 -6.20 -8.33
N LEU A 62 -2.47 -6.19 -7.36
CA LEU A 62 -2.32 -5.35 -6.17
C LEU A 62 -1.10 -5.74 -5.35
N ASN A 63 -0.83 -7.05 -5.21
CA ASN A 63 0.35 -7.52 -4.49
C ASN A 63 1.64 -7.11 -5.20
N GLN A 64 1.66 -7.11 -6.53
CA GLN A 64 2.82 -6.63 -7.29
C GLN A 64 3.05 -5.14 -7.06
N GLU A 65 1.99 -4.34 -7.04
CA GLU A 65 2.10 -2.91 -6.73
C GLU A 65 2.61 -2.69 -5.30
N LEU A 66 2.14 -3.50 -4.35
CA LEU A 66 2.61 -3.42 -2.97
C LEU A 66 4.06 -3.86 -2.84
N ASP A 67 4.49 -4.87 -3.61
CA ASP A 67 5.90 -5.27 -3.63
C ASP A 67 6.78 -4.12 -4.11
N THR A 68 6.34 -3.40 -5.14
CA THR A 68 7.07 -2.23 -5.65
C THR A 68 7.14 -1.13 -4.60
N ALA A 69 6.01 -0.87 -3.93
CA ALA A 69 5.97 0.13 -2.86
C ALA A 69 6.86 -0.27 -1.68
N ALA A 70 6.87 -1.55 -1.31
CA ALA A 70 7.71 -2.05 -0.22
C ALA A 70 9.19 -1.85 -0.53
N ARG A 71 9.60 -2.10 -1.77
CA ARG A 71 10.99 -1.86 -2.18
C ARG A 71 11.35 -0.38 -2.10
N ALA A 72 10.43 0.50 -2.48
CA ALA A 72 10.65 1.93 -2.39
C ALA A 72 10.80 2.40 -0.94
N ILE A 73 10.12 1.74 -0.01
CA ILE A 73 10.23 2.01 1.43
C ILE A 73 11.54 1.46 1.99
N GLY A 74 12.13 0.49 1.34
CA GLY A 74 13.40 -0.12 1.78
C GLY A 74 13.20 -1.37 2.61
N GLU A 75 12.20 -2.13 2.26
CA GLU A 75 11.96 -3.42 2.90
C GLU A 75 13.10 -4.40 2.62
#